data_764bc83c8f6333bcba9bb176bb6759a9
#
_entry.id   764bc83c8f6333bcba9bb176bb6759a9
#
_cell.length_a   1.000
_cell.length_b   1.000
_cell.length_c   1.000
_cell.angle_alpha   90.00
_cell.angle_beta   90.00
_cell.angle_gamma   90.00
#
_symmetry.space_group_name_H-M   'P 1'
#
loop_
_entity.id
_entity.type
_entity.pdbx_description
1 polymer ?
#
loop_
_entity_poly.entity_id
_entity_poly.type
_entity_poly.pdbx_seq_one_letter_code
_entity_poly.pdbx_strand_id
1 'polypeptide(L)'
;VNENLKDWPDGKVYAKDTQERLTYEEACLEESVSLESIYTDTQKLVRELLDSANLKPGSIMVLGCSTSEVQGKRIGSYGNTDVAKSIVRAVRDCLTESGVFLAVQCCEHLNRSLVVERKVLEKYGLTEVTVLPVPHAGGAAAFTAMRLFEDPVVVESIQAHAGIDVGDTLIGMHLRPVAVPVRLSVKSIGYAHVTAARTRPKLVGGKRAVYDREEFEKWVKGEK
;
A
#
# COMPACT_ATOMS: atom_id res chain seq x y z
N VAL A 1 -22.70 10.33 17.61
CA VAL A 1 -21.98 9.09 17.88
C VAL A 1 -22.89 7.96 17.42
N ASN A 2 -22.51 7.28 16.33
CA ASN A 2 -23.34 6.31 15.63
C ASN A 2 -23.35 5.01 16.45
N GLU A 3 -24.52 4.60 16.98
CA GLU A 3 -24.70 3.41 17.82
C GLU A 3 -24.44 2.08 17.09
N ASN A 4 -24.25 2.09 15.78
CA ASN A 4 -23.99 0.92 14.94
C ASN A 4 -22.51 0.42 14.97
N LEU A 5 -21.62 1.02 15.76
CA LEU A 5 -20.26 0.55 15.96
C LEU A 5 -20.10 -0.44 17.11
N LYS A 6 -21.21 -0.83 17.77
CA LYS A 6 -21.16 -1.78 18.89
C LYS A 6 -21.02 -3.25 18.49
N ASP A 7 -21.15 -3.59 17.21
CA ASP A 7 -21.12 -4.98 16.72
C ASP A 7 -19.83 -5.38 15.98
N TRP A 8 -18.77 -4.59 16.05
CA TRP A 8 -17.44 -5.12 15.75
C TRP A 8 -17.07 -6.08 16.87
N PRO A 9 -16.65 -7.32 16.55
CA PRO A 9 -16.24 -8.26 17.59
C PRO A 9 -15.00 -7.74 18.30
N ASP A 10 -15.21 -6.98 19.37
CA ASP A 10 -14.17 -6.55 20.28
C ASP A 10 -13.40 -7.75 20.79
N GLY A 11 -12.16 -7.86 20.40
CA GLY A 11 -11.07 -8.47 21.14
C GLY A 11 -11.13 -9.96 21.48
N LYS A 12 -12.25 -10.66 21.37
CA LYS A 12 -12.37 -12.07 21.82
C LYS A 12 -11.77 -13.08 20.83
N VAL A 13 -11.66 -12.76 19.55
CA VAL A 13 -11.03 -13.63 18.54
C VAL A 13 -9.51 -13.58 18.66
N TYR A 14 -8.96 -12.54 19.28
CA TYR A 14 -7.52 -12.30 19.37
C TYR A 14 -6.87 -12.81 20.68
N ALA A 15 -7.65 -13.27 21.65
CA ALA A 15 -7.12 -13.72 22.94
C ALA A 15 -6.37 -15.06 22.89
N LYS A 16 -6.58 -15.89 21.87
CA LYS A 16 -5.79 -17.12 21.64
C LYS A 16 -4.43 -16.88 20.99
N ASP A 17 -4.27 -15.74 20.35
CA ASP A 17 -3.06 -15.38 19.60
C ASP A 17 -2.03 -14.63 20.46
N THR A 18 -2.42 -14.18 21.65
CA THR A 18 -1.57 -13.35 22.52
C THR A 18 -0.39 -14.10 23.13
N GLN A 19 -0.51 -15.39 23.34
CA GLN A 19 0.55 -16.16 24.03
C GLN A 19 1.65 -16.62 23.06
N GLU A 20 1.31 -16.96 21.81
CA GLU A 20 2.29 -17.19 20.74
C GLU A 20 2.96 -15.90 20.28
N ARG A 21 2.26 -14.77 20.36
CA ARG A 21 2.82 -13.45 20.05
C ARG A 21 3.77 -12.92 21.11
N LEU A 22 3.54 -13.19 22.40
CA LEU A 22 4.46 -12.81 23.47
C LEU A 22 5.83 -13.46 23.30
N THR A 23 5.86 -14.74 22.90
CA THR A 23 7.12 -15.45 22.59
C THR A 23 7.81 -14.94 21.32
N TYR A 24 7.04 -14.46 20.33
CA TYR A 24 7.59 -13.83 19.13
C TYR A 24 8.10 -12.42 19.42
N GLU A 25 7.39 -11.63 20.23
CA GLU A 25 7.81 -10.30 20.69
C GLU A 25 9.07 -10.36 21.56
N GLU A 26 9.21 -11.38 22.43
CA GLU A 26 10.41 -11.62 23.24
C GLU A 26 11.61 -12.02 22.37
N ALA A 27 11.41 -12.82 21.32
CA ALA A 27 12.46 -13.19 20.38
C ALA A 27 12.90 -12.04 19.44
N CYS A 28 11.99 -11.08 19.15
CA CYS A 28 12.27 -9.92 18.33
C CYS A 28 12.95 -8.75 19.06
N LEU A 29 13.11 -8.80 20.38
CA LEU A 29 13.75 -7.76 21.17
C LEU A 29 15.28 -7.67 20.98
N GLU A 30 15.90 -8.62 20.27
CA GLU A 30 17.37 -8.67 20.14
C GLU A 30 17.93 -8.11 18.83
N GLU A 31 17.12 -7.83 17.79
CA GLU A 31 17.59 -7.15 16.57
C GLU A 31 16.74 -5.93 16.24
N SER A 32 17.22 -4.75 16.63
CA SER A 32 16.65 -3.50 16.16
C SER A 32 16.82 -3.39 14.65
N VAL A 33 15.71 -3.37 13.90
CA VAL A 33 15.73 -3.18 12.45
C VAL A 33 16.39 -1.84 12.12
N SER A 34 17.52 -1.85 11.42
CA SER A 34 18.27 -0.64 11.08
C SER A 34 17.47 0.26 10.14
N LEU A 35 17.35 1.55 10.45
CA LEU A 35 16.71 2.53 9.57
C LEU A 35 17.41 2.64 8.21
N GLU A 36 18.70 2.38 8.17
CA GLU A 36 19.50 2.36 6.94
C GLU A 36 19.17 1.14 6.07
N SER A 37 19.01 -0.05 6.66
CA SER A 37 18.57 -1.24 5.91
C SER A 37 17.16 -1.07 5.38
N ILE A 38 16.23 -0.52 6.19
CA ILE A 38 14.87 -0.18 5.74
C ILE A 38 14.92 0.74 4.50
N TYR A 39 15.73 1.78 4.54
CA TYR A 39 15.87 2.73 3.43
C TYR A 39 16.41 2.03 2.17
N THR A 40 17.49 1.28 2.30
CA THR A 40 18.17 0.60 1.17
C THR A 40 17.29 -0.48 0.54
N ASP A 41 16.64 -1.31 1.36
CA ASP A 41 15.74 -2.36 0.89
C ASP A 41 14.50 -1.76 0.22
N THR A 42 13.98 -0.66 0.75
CA THR A 42 12.87 0.08 0.12
C THR A 42 13.28 0.65 -1.23
N GLN A 43 14.46 1.23 -1.36
CA GLN A 43 14.96 1.71 -2.66
C GLN A 43 15.08 0.58 -3.69
N LYS A 44 15.65 -0.57 -3.28
CA LYS A 44 15.75 -1.75 -4.13
C LYS A 44 14.39 -2.21 -4.61
N LEU A 45 13.44 -2.33 -3.69
CA LEU A 45 12.05 -2.70 -3.95
C LEU A 45 11.40 -1.77 -5.00
N VAL A 46 11.53 -0.45 -4.81
CA VAL A 46 10.92 0.55 -5.72
C VAL A 46 11.54 0.48 -7.11
N ARG A 47 12.86 0.38 -7.22
CA ARG A 47 13.56 0.28 -8.51
C ARG A 47 13.14 -0.97 -9.28
N GLU A 48 13.08 -2.14 -8.63
CA GLU A 48 12.59 -3.36 -9.27
C GLU A 48 11.13 -3.22 -9.76
N LEU A 49 10.27 -2.53 -8.99
CA LEU A 49 8.89 -2.30 -9.43
C LEU A 49 8.83 -1.31 -10.59
N LEU A 50 9.61 -0.23 -10.59
CA LEU A 50 9.68 0.74 -11.69
C LEU A 50 10.04 0.03 -13.01
N ASP A 51 11.06 -0.84 -12.98
CA ASP A 51 11.49 -1.62 -14.14
C ASP A 51 10.39 -2.57 -14.62
N SER A 52 9.77 -3.31 -13.69
CA SER A 52 8.74 -4.31 -14.01
C SER A 52 7.42 -3.69 -14.49
N ALA A 53 7.07 -2.52 -13.97
CA ALA A 53 5.80 -1.84 -14.28
C ALA A 53 5.90 -0.93 -15.52
N ASN A 54 7.10 -0.61 -16.00
CA ASN A 54 7.34 0.29 -17.15
C ASN A 54 6.54 1.60 -17.04
N LEU A 55 6.61 2.21 -15.85
CA LEU A 55 5.89 3.45 -15.56
C LEU A 55 6.43 4.60 -16.40
N LYS A 56 5.53 5.46 -16.86
CA LYS A 56 5.89 6.69 -17.60
C LYS A 56 5.93 7.87 -16.63
N PRO A 57 6.75 8.89 -16.92
CA PRO A 57 6.69 10.15 -16.18
C PRO A 57 5.25 10.65 -16.05
N GLY A 58 4.89 11.06 -14.84
CA GLY A 58 3.54 11.46 -14.49
C GLY A 58 2.59 10.32 -14.11
N SER A 59 3.00 9.05 -14.16
CA SER A 59 2.24 7.95 -13.55
C SER A 59 2.13 8.13 -12.04
N ILE A 60 1.16 7.47 -11.39
CA ILE A 60 1.01 7.45 -9.93
C ILE A 60 1.40 6.06 -9.41
N MET A 61 2.23 6.00 -8.38
CA MET A 61 2.49 4.83 -7.56
C MET A 61 1.88 5.05 -6.16
N VAL A 62 1.10 4.09 -5.67
CA VAL A 62 0.55 4.12 -4.30
C VAL A 62 1.46 3.35 -3.35
N LEU A 63 1.66 3.91 -2.17
CA LEU A 63 2.31 3.27 -1.03
C LEU A 63 1.28 3.07 0.09
N GLY A 64 1.03 1.82 0.47
CA GLY A 64 0.45 1.44 1.74
C GLY A 64 1.57 0.99 2.69
N CYS A 65 1.54 1.43 3.96
CA CYS A 65 2.60 1.09 4.89
C CYS A 65 2.12 1.02 6.33
N SER A 66 2.39 -0.10 6.99
CA SER A 66 2.26 -0.28 8.43
C SER A 66 3.63 -0.28 9.09
N THR A 67 4.00 0.82 9.74
CA THR A 67 5.26 0.90 10.50
C THR A 67 5.28 0.01 11.74
N SER A 68 4.12 -0.40 12.24
CA SER A 68 4.01 -1.39 13.31
C SER A 68 4.46 -2.77 12.82
N GLU A 69 3.96 -3.23 11.68
CA GLU A 69 4.35 -4.50 11.08
C GLU A 69 5.86 -4.53 10.73
N VAL A 70 6.41 -3.40 10.24
CA VAL A 70 7.87 -3.27 9.99
C VAL A 70 8.69 -3.57 11.24
N GLN A 71 8.17 -3.26 12.42
CA GLN A 71 8.80 -3.50 13.72
C GLN A 71 8.38 -4.82 14.37
N GLY A 72 7.69 -5.71 13.64
CA GLY A 72 7.21 -6.98 14.17
C GLY A 72 6.05 -6.84 15.15
N LYS A 73 5.32 -5.70 15.12
CA LYS A 73 4.18 -5.43 15.99
C LYS A 73 2.89 -5.39 15.18
N ARG A 74 1.77 -5.72 15.84
CA ARG A 74 0.46 -5.70 15.19
C ARG A 74 0.17 -4.36 14.50
N ILE A 75 -0.43 -4.40 13.33
CA ILE A 75 -0.86 -3.23 12.55
C ILE A 75 -1.65 -2.23 13.42
N GLY A 76 -1.27 -0.95 13.34
CA GLY A 76 -1.91 0.15 14.08
C GLY A 76 -1.57 0.24 15.58
N SER A 77 -0.78 -0.69 16.14
CA SER A 77 -0.47 -0.70 17.58
C SER A 77 0.73 0.17 17.96
N TYR A 78 1.68 0.40 17.04
CA TYR A 78 2.93 1.10 17.33
C TYR A 78 3.43 1.93 16.16
N GLY A 79 2.86 3.13 15.99
CA GLY A 79 3.28 4.07 14.95
C GLY A 79 4.69 4.59 15.19
N ASN A 80 5.60 4.43 14.21
CA ASN A 80 6.97 4.93 14.29
C ASN A 80 7.27 5.89 13.13
N THR A 81 7.52 7.15 13.46
CA THR A 81 7.76 8.20 12.46
C THR A 81 9.14 8.13 11.81
N ASP A 82 10.16 7.55 12.47
CA ASP A 82 11.49 7.41 11.89
C ASP A 82 11.52 6.26 10.86
N VAL A 83 10.86 5.14 11.15
CA VAL A 83 10.60 4.06 10.18
C VAL A 83 9.80 4.60 8.99
N ALA A 84 8.71 5.34 9.25
CA ALA A 84 7.92 5.97 8.19
C ALA A 84 8.76 6.91 7.32
N LYS A 85 9.63 7.72 7.95
CA LYS A 85 10.51 8.65 7.26
C LYS A 85 11.52 7.93 6.36
N SER A 86 12.12 6.82 6.82
CA SER A 86 13.04 6.02 6.01
C SER A 86 12.33 5.46 4.77
N ILE A 87 11.13 4.87 4.94
CA ILE A 87 10.38 4.28 3.84
C ILE A 87 9.89 5.35 2.86
N VAL A 88 9.17 6.38 3.35
CA VAL A 88 8.57 7.41 2.48
C VAL A 88 9.65 8.19 1.71
N ARG A 89 10.79 8.50 2.34
CA ARG A 89 11.93 9.13 1.66
C ARG A 89 12.50 8.23 0.58
N ALA A 90 12.78 6.97 0.87
CA ALA A 90 13.32 6.03 -0.09
C ALA A 90 12.43 5.90 -1.33
N VAL A 91 11.11 5.78 -1.13
CA VAL A 91 10.13 5.73 -2.23
C VAL A 91 10.14 7.04 -3.01
N ARG A 92 9.99 8.18 -2.33
CA ARG A 92 9.95 9.50 -2.97
C ARG A 92 11.20 9.76 -3.82
N ASP A 93 12.39 9.50 -3.26
CA ASP A 93 13.65 9.79 -3.94
C ASP A 93 13.76 8.98 -5.24
N CYS A 94 13.45 7.67 -5.23
CA CYS A 94 13.42 6.85 -6.45
C CYS A 94 12.37 7.32 -7.47
N LEU A 95 11.18 7.70 -7.00
CA LEU A 95 10.09 8.12 -7.90
C LEU A 95 10.36 9.50 -8.52
N THR A 96 11.01 10.40 -7.79
CA THR A 96 11.40 11.72 -8.29
C THR A 96 12.36 11.61 -9.48
N GLU A 97 13.35 10.72 -9.41
CA GLU A 97 14.28 10.44 -10.51
C GLU A 97 13.55 9.97 -11.78
N SER A 98 12.45 9.25 -11.62
CA SER A 98 11.67 8.68 -12.74
C SER A 98 10.49 9.56 -13.19
N GLY A 99 10.27 10.71 -12.53
CA GLY A 99 9.11 11.57 -12.79
C GLY A 99 7.76 10.93 -12.45
N VAL A 100 7.74 9.92 -11.58
CA VAL A 100 6.52 9.22 -11.12
C VAL A 100 6.03 9.87 -9.83
N PHE A 101 4.73 10.05 -9.70
CA PHE A 101 4.11 10.65 -8.52
C PHE A 101 3.88 9.61 -7.43
N LEU A 102 4.12 10.00 -6.19
CA LEU A 102 3.82 9.22 -5.01
C LEU A 102 2.45 9.60 -4.43
N ALA A 103 1.64 8.58 -4.10
CA ALA A 103 0.46 8.71 -3.28
C ALA A 103 0.62 7.82 -2.05
N VAL A 104 0.45 8.37 -0.85
CA VAL A 104 0.60 7.61 0.42
C VAL A 104 -0.76 7.42 1.07
N GLN A 105 -1.14 6.15 1.26
CA GLN A 105 -2.43 5.77 1.82
C GLN A 105 -2.53 6.11 3.30
N CYS A 106 -3.66 6.68 3.71
CA CYS A 106 -4.07 6.79 5.10
C CYS A 106 -4.69 5.48 5.60
N CYS A 107 -4.81 5.33 6.93
CA CYS A 107 -5.52 4.19 7.52
C CYS A 107 -7.04 4.33 7.37
N GLU A 108 -7.78 3.30 7.82
CA GLU A 108 -9.24 3.22 7.78
C GLU A 108 -9.93 4.35 8.55
N HIS A 109 -9.31 4.90 9.59
CA HIS A 109 -9.86 6.05 10.34
C HIS A 109 -10.06 7.29 9.46
N LEU A 110 -9.30 7.43 8.38
CA LEU A 110 -9.47 8.46 7.37
C LEU A 110 -10.01 7.85 6.05
N ASN A 111 -10.80 6.79 6.12
CA ASN A 111 -11.47 6.12 5.00
C ASN A 111 -10.52 5.76 3.85
N ARG A 112 -9.26 5.44 4.14
CA ARG A 112 -8.24 5.15 3.13
C ARG A 112 -8.01 6.27 2.12
N SER A 113 -8.26 7.54 2.49
CA SER A 113 -7.84 8.70 1.71
C SER A 113 -6.31 8.72 1.50
N LEU A 114 -5.81 9.54 0.61
CA LEU A 114 -4.39 9.49 0.24
C LEU A 114 -3.77 10.89 0.28
N VAL A 115 -2.52 10.94 0.74
CA VAL A 115 -1.69 12.14 0.64
C VAL A 115 -1.00 12.14 -0.71
N VAL A 116 -1.15 13.23 -1.45
CA VAL A 116 -0.50 13.48 -2.74
C VAL A 116 0.03 14.90 -2.80
N GLU A 117 0.89 15.21 -3.78
CA GLU A 117 1.22 16.60 -4.13
C GLU A 117 0.05 17.26 -4.87
N ARG A 118 -0.22 18.55 -4.66
CA ARG A 118 -1.29 19.30 -5.34
C ARG A 118 -1.24 19.17 -6.86
N LYS A 119 -0.06 19.15 -7.46
CA LYS A 119 0.10 18.91 -8.91
C LYS A 119 -0.49 17.58 -9.40
N VAL A 120 -0.61 16.55 -8.51
CA VAL A 120 -1.26 15.28 -8.83
C VAL A 120 -2.76 15.45 -8.84
N LEU A 121 -3.30 16.12 -7.80
CA LEU A 121 -4.72 16.47 -7.71
C LEU A 121 -5.17 17.22 -8.98
N GLU A 122 -4.44 18.27 -9.36
CA GLU A 122 -4.76 19.09 -10.53
C GLU A 122 -4.66 18.28 -11.84
N LYS A 123 -3.55 17.53 -12.01
CA LYS A 123 -3.33 16.73 -13.22
C LYS A 123 -4.41 15.67 -13.46
N TYR A 124 -4.89 15.05 -12.39
CA TYR A 124 -5.82 13.92 -12.48
C TYR A 124 -7.27 14.30 -12.15
N GLY A 125 -7.55 15.56 -11.79
CA GLY A 125 -8.88 16.03 -11.43
C GLY A 125 -9.44 15.29 -10.21
N LEU A 126 -8.60 15.11 -9.18
CA LEU A 126 -8.97 14.35 -7.99
C LEU A 126 -9.85 15.20 -7.04
N THR A 127 -10.58 14.53 -6.16
CA THR A 127 -11.40 15.20 -5.13
C THR A 127 -10.57 15.43 -3.88
N GLU A 128 -10.33 16.71 -3.53
CA GLU A 128 -9.68 17.10 -2.28
C GLU A 128 -10.61 16.90 -1.09
N VAL A 129 -10.07 16.42 0.03
CA VAL A 129 -10.77 16.31 1.31
C VAL A 129 -10.04 17.08 2.40
N THR A 130 -10.77 17.65 3.35
CA THR A 130 -10.22 18.59 4.36
C THR A 130 -9.65 17.91 5.61
N VAL A 131 -9.42 16.60 5.59
CA VAL A 131 -8.86 15.84 6.70
C VAL A 131 -7.33 15.87 6.67
N LEU A 132 -6.71 15.92 7.84
CA LEU A 132 -5.24 15.88 7.98
C LEU A 132 -4.84 14.60 8.73
N PRO A 133 -3.95 13.78 8.16
CA PRO A 133 -3.46 12.60 8.84
C PRO A 133 -2.55 12.99 10.02
N VAL A 134 -2.75 12.28 11.12
CA VAL A 134 -1.89 12.32 12.33
C VAL A 134 -1.44 10.89 12.66
N PRO A 135 -0.41 10.69 13.52
CA PRO A 135 0.12 9.35 13.78
C PRO A 135 -0.92 8.32 14.22
N HIS A 136 -1.96 8.72 14.96
CA HIS A 136 -3.02 7.82 15.46
C HIS A 136 -4.26 7.78 14.58
N ALA A 137 -4.38 8.67 13.57
CA ALA A 137 -5.47 8.68 12.60
C ALA A 137 -4.94 9.13 11.25
N GLY A 138 -4.80 8.20 10.33
CA GLY A 138 -4.10 8.36 9.05
C GLY A 138 -2.82 7.53 8.99
N GLY A 139 -2.15 7.35 10.13
CA GLY A 139 -0.94 6.55 10.28
C GLY A 139 0.37 7.32 10.03
N ALA A 140 1.47 6.75 10.55
CA ALA A 140 2.77 7.40 10.52
C ALA A 140 3.29 7.70 9.10
N ALA A 141 3.01 6.83 8.12
CA ALA A 141 3.45 7.03 6.73
C ALA A 141 2.74 8.23 6.08
N ALA A 142 1.42 8.33 6.18
CA ALA A 142 0.66 9.45 5.64
C ALA A 142 0.99 10.77 6.35
N PHE A 143 1.12 10.75 7.69
CA PHE A 143 1.59 11.90 8.46
C PHE A 143 2.99 12.36 7.99
N THR A 144 3.89 11.42 7.75
CA THR A 144 5.24 11.72 7.24
C THR A 144 5.19 12.31 5.83
N ALA A 145 4.34 11.80 4.96
CA ALA A 145 4.17 12.34 3.61
C ALA A 145 3.67 13.79 3.63
N MET A 146 2.71 14.14 4.51
CA MET A 146 2.25 15.52 4.71
C MET A 146 3.38 16.49 5.09
N ARG A 147 4.44 15.99 5.72
CA ARG A 147 5.59 16.80 6.14
C ARG A 147 6.73 16.82 5.13
N LEU A 148 6.82 15.82 4.27
CA LEU A 148 7.91 15.67 3.32
C LEU A 148 7.58 16.19 1.92
N PHE A 149 6.31 16.27 1.56
CA PHE A 149 5.86 16.83 0.29
C PHE A 149 5.96 18.34 0.31
N GLU A 150 6.09 18.93 -0.86
CA GLU A 150 6.25 20.39 -1.03
C GLU A 150 4.91 21.12 -0.88
N ASP A 151 3.87 20.62 -1.54
CA ASP A 151 2.50 21.13 -1.45
C ASP A 151 1.52 19.94 -1.26
N PRO A 152 1.49 19.35 -0.04
CA PRO A 152 0.70 18.17 0.24
C PRO A 152 -0.80 18.48 0.35
N VAL A 153 -1.61 17.63 -0.26
CA VAL A 153 -3.07 17.63 -0.11
C VAL A 153 -3.57 16.22 0.15
N VAL A 154 -4.74 16.10 0.76
CA VAL A 154 -5.41 14.82 0.94
C VAL A 154 -6.51 14.68 -0.08
N VAL A 155 -6.56 13.54 -0.78
CA VAL A 155 -7.57 13.21 -1.77
C VAL A 155 -8.38 12.00 -1.38
N GLU A 156 -9.65 11.96 -1.78
CA GLU A 156 -10.58 10.89 -1.44
C GLU A 156 -10.15 9.55 -2.04
N SER A 157 -9.76 9.55 -3.31
CA SER A 157 -9.42 8.34 -4.06
C SER A 157 -8.50 8.63 -5.24
N ILE A 158 -7.84 7.59 -5.75
CA ILE A 158 -6.99 7.65 -6.95
C ILE A 158 -7.19 6.42 -7.83
N GLN A 159 -6.59 6.48 -9.03
CA GLN A 159 -6.44 5.35 -9.96
C GLN A 159 -4.95 5.14 -10.27
N ALA A 160 -4.22 4.53 -9.33
CA ALA A 160 -2.77 4.35 -9.42
C ALA A 160 -2.36 3.35 -10.52
N HIS A 161 -1.19 3.55 -11.09
CA HIS A 161 -0.61 2.74 -12.16
C HIS A 161 0.19 1.54 -11.63
N ALA A 162 0.71 1.67 -10.41
CA ALA A 162 1.39 0.62 -9.66
C ALA A 162 1.24 0.90 -8.16
N GLY A 163 1.60 -0.07 -7.33
CA GLY A 163 1.60 0.12 -5.89
C GLY A 163 2.46 -0.88 -5.15
N ILE A 164 2.86 -0.47 -3.96
CA ILE A 164 3.60 -1.26 -2.98
C ILE A 164 2.79 -1.24 -1.69
N ASP A 165 2.64 -2.39 -1.09
CA ASP A 165 2.03 -2.58 0.22
C ASP A 165 3.06 -3.20 1.16
N VAL A 166 3.38 -2.49 2.23
CA VAL A 166 4.31 -2.92 3.28
C VAL A 166 3.51 -3.17 4.56
N GLY A 167 3.29 -4.45 4.89
CA GLY A 167 2.54 -4.86 6.08
C GLY A 167 1.03 -5.03 5.82
N ASP A 168 0.67 -5.51 4.64
CA ASP A 168 -0.67 -5.97 4.26
C ASP A 168 -1.82 -4.98 4.57
N THR A 169 -1.57 -3.69 4.29
CA THR A 169 -2.53 -2.60 4.52
C THR A 169 -3.67 -2.58 3.51
N LEU A 170 -3.57 -3.35 2.44
CA LEU A 170 -4.52 -3.47 1.33
C LEU A 170 -4.64 -2.18 0.49
N ILE A 171 -3.93 -2.15 -0.63
CA ILE A 171 -3.92 -1.01 -1.58
C ILE A 171 -4.78 -1.24 -2.84
N GLY A 172 -5.44 -2.40 -2.94
CA GLY A 172 -6.13 -2.81 -4.17
C GLY A 172 -7.18 -1.83 -4.65
N MET A 173 -7.92 -1.15 -3.73
CA MET A 173 -8.93 -0.15 -4.05
C MET A 173 -8.37 1.09 -4.76
N HIS A 174 -7.06 1.33 -4.65
CA HIS A 174 -6.39 2.48 -5.25
C HIS A 174 -5.80 2.20 -6.62
N LEU A 175 -5.76 0.94 -7.05
CA LEU A 175 -5.21 0.54 -8.33
C LEU A 175 -6.27 0.60 -9.43
N ARG A 176 -5.90 1.15 -10.58
CA ARG A 176 -6.79 1.08 -11.74
C ARG A 176 -6.90 -0.38 -12.26
N PRO A 177 -8.04 -0.79 -12.78
CA PRO A 177 -8.15 -2.08 -13.45
C PRO A 177 -7.27 -2.14 -14.72
N VAL A 178 -6.52 -3.22 -14.95
CA VAL A 178 -6.46 -4.46 -14.20
C VAL A 178 -5.16 -4.51 -13.40
N ALA A 179 -5.24 -4.67 -12.09
CA ALA A 179 -4.07 -4.90 -11.25
C ALA A 179 -3.48 -6.30 -11.51
N VAL A 180 -2.15 -6.36 -11.59
CA VAL A 180 -1.39 -7.60 -11.81
C VAL A 180 -0.28 -7.67 -10.76
N PRO A 181 -0.17 -8.78 -10.01
CA PRO A 181 0.86 -8.91 -9.00
C PRO A 181 2.27 -8.92 -9.63
N VAL A 182 3.22 -8.26 -8.97
CA VAL A 182 4.64 -8.28 -9.32
C VAL A 182 5.40 -9.03 -8.24
N ARG A 183 6.26 -9.96 -8.65
CA ARG A 183 7.10 -10.76 -7.74
C ARG A 183 8.49 -10.13 -7.69
N LEU A 184 8.72 -9.32 -6.65
CA LEU A 184 9.99 -8.65 -6.41
C LEU A 184 10.96 -9.53 -5.63
N SER A 185 12.26 -9.21 -5.64
CA SER A 185 13.28 -9.95 -4.87
C SER A 185 13.13 -9.68 -3.38
N VAL A 186 12.83 -8.44 -2.99
CA VAL A 186 12.56 -8.04 -1.61
C VAL A 186 11.15 -8.50 -1.24
N LYS A 187 11.05 -9.35 -0.20
CA LYS A 187 9.78 -9.92 0.27
C LYS A 187 9.28 -9.31 1.55
N SER A 188 10.14 -8.61 2.26
CA SER A 188 9.82 -7.94 3.52
C SER A 188 10.64 -6.66 3.66
N ILE A 189 10.11 -5.70 4.41
CA ILE A 189 10.83 -4.55 4.94
C ILE A 189 10.79 -4.66 6.45
N GLY A 190 11.94 -4.87 7.08
CA GLY A 190 11.95 -5.36 8.45
C GLY A 190 11.16 -6.67 8.55
N TYR A 191 10.20 -6.71 9.47
CA TYR A 191 9.30 -7.86 9.64
C TYR A 191 8.04 -7.81 8.78
N ALA A 192 7.73 -6.67 8.17
CA ALA A 192 6.53 -6.48 7.37
C ALA A 192 6.62 -7.22 6.03
N HIS A 193 5.63 -8.05 5.74
CA HIS A 193 5.46 -8.65 4.42
C HIS A 193 5.25 -7.57 3.34
N VAL A 194 5.77 -7.80 2.15
CA VAL A 194 5.65 -6.88 1.02
C VAL A 194 4.90 -7.52 -0.13
N THR A 195 3.88 -6.81 -0.60
CA THR A 195 3.24 -7.09 -1.88
C THR A 195 3.40 -5.92 -2.84
N ALA A 196 3.45 -6.22 -4.14
CA ALA A 196 3.54 -5.21 -5.18
C ALA A 196 2.65 -5.56 -6.38
N ALA A 197 2.13 -4.51 -7.00
CA ALA A 197 1.29 -4.64 -8.18
C ALA A 197 1.65 -3.58 -9.23
N ARG A 198 1.50 -3.96 -10.49
CA ARG A 198 1.42 -3.04 -11.62
C ARG A 198 0.02 -3.12 -12.25
N THR A 199 -0.30 -2.22 -13.13
CA THR A 199 -1.56 -2.29 -13.85
C THR A 199 -1.34 -2.44 -15.36
N ARG A 200 -2.30 -3.02 -16.04
CA ARG A 200 -2.36 -3.11 -17.49
C ARG A 200 -3.75 -2.71 -18.00
N PRO A 201 -3.88 -2.32 -19.27
CA PRO A 201 -5.19 -2.12 -19.87
C PRO A 201 -6.10 -3.35 -19.79
N LYS A 202 -7.40 -3.13 -19.73
CA LYS A 202 -8.40 -4.20 -19.83
C LYS A 202 -8.29 -4.88 -21.19
N LEU A 203 -8.33 -6.20 -21.20
CA LEU A 203 -8.43 -7.00 -22.42
C LEU A 203 -9.90 -7.40 -22.57
N VAL A 204 -10.68 -6.52 -23.16
CA VAL A 204 -12.10 -6.78 -23.45
C VAL A 204 -12.18 -7.43 -24.83
N GLY A 205 -12.80 -8.61 -24.92
CA GLY A 205 -12.92 -9.34 -26.18
C GLY A 205 -11.64 -10.06 -26.64
N GLY A 206 -10.76 -10.41 -25.73
CA GLY A 206 -9.52 -11.15 -26.06
C GLY A 206 -9.79 -12.62 -26.46
N LYS A 207 -8.77 -13.25 -27.07
CA LYS A 207 -8.81 -14.66 -27.57
C LYS A 207 -9.24 -15.71 -26.53
N ARG A 208 -9.19 -15.40 -25.23
CA ARG A 208 -9.58 -16.30 -24.14
C ARG A 208 -11.01 -16.04 -23.63
N ALA A 209 -11.69 -15.03 -24.17
CA ALA A 209 -13.05 -14.72 -23.77
C ALA A 209 -14.01 -15.65 -24.51
N VAL A 210 -14.91 -16.27 -23.78
CA VAL A 210 -16.00 -17.10 -24.31
C VAL A 210 -17.28 -16.26 -24.22
N TYR A 211 -17.94 -16.05 -25.33
CA TYR A 211 -19.15 -15.23 -25.42
C TYR A 211 -20.39 -16.07 -25.73
N ASP A 212 -20.17 -17.28 -26.22
CA ASP A 212 -21.22 -18.18 -26.63
C ASP A 212 -21.53 -19.19 -25.53
N ARG A 213 -22.83 -19.39 -25.25
CA ARG A 213 -23.29 -20.31 -24.19
C ARG A 213 -22.99 -21.76 -24.53
N GLU A 214 -23.07 -22.15 -25.81
CA GLU A 214 -22.80 -23.50 -26.22
C GLU A 214 -21.30 -23.82 -26.12
N GLU A 215 -20.44 -22.85 -26.44
CA GLU A 215 -19.01 -22.97 -26.23
C GLU A 215 -18.68 -23.12 -24.75
N PHE A 216 -19.34 -22.37 -23.86
CA PHE A 216 -19.19 -22.50 -22.41
C PHE A 216 -19.59 -23.90 -21.94
N GLU A 217 -20.72 -24.45 -22.42
CA GLU A 217 -21.16 -25.78 -22.02
C GLU A 217 -20.21 -26.90 -22.48
N LYS A 218 -19.51 -26.74 -23.62
CA LYS A 218 -18.43 -27.66 -24.04
C LYS A 218 -17.27 -27.66 -23.04
N TRP A 219 -16.90 -26.47 -22.50
CA TRP A 219 -15.89 -26.38 -21.44
C TRP A 219 -16.32 -27.11 -20.16
N VAL A 220 -17.58 -26.95 -19.74
CA VAL A 220 -18.13 -27.65 -18.57
C VAL A 220 -18.09 -29.16 -18.72
N LYS A 221 -18.35 -29.67 -19.94
CA LYS A 221 -18.34 -31.11 -20.25
C LYS A 221 -16.93 -31.67 -20.53
N GLY A 222 -15.91 -30.83 -20.58
CA GLY A 222 -14.54 -31.26 -20.89
C GLY A 222 -14.33 -31.67 -22.34
N GLU A 223 -15.15 -31.17 -23.25
CA GLU A 223 -15.16 -31.53 -24.70
C GLU A 223 -14.17 -30.67 -25.53
N LYS A 224 -13.12 -30.11 -24.91
CA LYS A 224 -12.04 -29.37 -25.58
C LYS A 224 -10.71 -30.03 -25.41
#